data_03f8464fe38580dd2bd2b612d6b413b3
#
_entry.id   03f8464fe38580dd2bd2b612d6b413b3
#
_cell.length_a   1.000
_cell.length_b   1.000
_cell.length_c   1.000
_cell.angle_alpha   90.00
_cell.angle_beta   90.00
_cell.angle_gamma   90.00
#
_symmetry.space_group_name_H-M   'P 1'
#
loop_
_entity.id
_entity.type
_entity.pdbx_description
1 polymer ?
#
loop_
_entity_poly.entity_id
_entity_poly.type
_entity_poly.pdbx_seq_one_letter_code
_entity_poly.pdbx_strand_id
1 'polypeptide(L)'
;MTEIQAREVISRFQNEAPVNVTGIAEALGLSVWESNAELPEGVSGKLFRDPFNGGSEGFSIIVRESDPYVRRRFTVAHEIAHFVLHRNQVGDSLADDELYRSGLSTRQEAQANRFAADILMPRNLIDRYMKRFGADAEALASEFKVSAAAMRIRLSLAPSPSVSFAF
;
A
#
# COMPACT_ATOMS: atom_id res chain seq x y z
N MET A 1 -12.23 8.11 9.72
CA MET A 1 -11.20 8.84 8.93
C MET A 1 -11.66 9.02 7.49
N THR A 2 -11.49 10.21 6.90
CA THR A 2 -11.77 10.48 5.48
C THR A 2 -10.56 10.13 4.61
N GLU A 3 -10.74 10.00 3.28
CA GLU A 3 -9.61 9.78 2.36
C GLU A 3 -8.57 10.91 2.43
N ILE A 4 -9.01 12.16 2.55
CA ILE A 4 -8.11 13.33 2.68
C ILE A 4 -7.25 13.23 3.93
N GLN A 5 -7.85 12.90 5.07
CA GLN A 5 -7.11 12.70 6.33
C GLN A 5 -6.11 11.54 6.23
N ALA A 6 -6.49 10.44 5.59
CA ALA A 6 -5.60 9.30 5.38
C ALA A 6 -4.39 9.69 4.49
N ARG A 7 -4.61 10.43 3.41
CA ARG A 7 -3.52 10.94 2.55
C ARG A 7 -2.58 11.88 3.30
N GLU A 8 -3.10 12.71 4.18
CA GLU A 8 -2.29 13.58 5.03
C GLU A 8 -1.42 12.77 6.00
N VAL A 9 -1.95 11.72 6.64
CA VAL A 9 -1.18 10.81 7.47
C VAL A 9 -0.07 10.14 6.66
N ILE A 10 -0.40 9.58 5.49
CA ILE A 10 0.56 8.90 4.59
C ILE A 10 1.72 9.85 4.22
N SER A 11 1.41 11.09 3.87
CA SER A 11 2.42 12.06 3.42
C SER A 11 3.51 12.34 4.46
N ARG A 12 3.19 12.21 5.75
CA ARG A 12 4.17 12.41 6.84
C ARG A 12 5.28 11.36 6.86
N PHE A 13 5.05 10.19 6.27
CA PHE A 13 6.01 9.09 6.15
C PHE A 13 6.79 9.10 4.83
N GLN A 14 6.46 10.00 3.91
CA GLN A 14 7.02 10.04 2.55
C GLN A 14 8.20 11.01 2.42
N ASN A 15 9.01 11.15 3.47
CA ASN A 15 10.15 12.07 3.50
C ASN A 15 11.48 11.41 3.10
N GLU A 16 11.58 10.11 3.22
CA GLU A 16 12.78 9.32 2.90
C GLU A 16 12.41 7.92 2.39
N ALA A 17 13.33 7.28 1.67
CA ALA A 17 13.19 5.90 1.24
C ALA A 17 14.06 4.97 2.13
N PRO A 18 13.59 3.75 2.42
CA PRO A 18 12.28 3.22 2.07
C PRO A 18 11.15 3.77 2.95
N VAL A 19 10.01 4.08 2.36
CA VAL A 19 8.83 4.54 3.10
C VAL A 19 8.40 3.49 4.14
N ASN A 20 8.20 3.88 5.39
CA ASN A 20 7.77 2.98 6.46
C ASN A 20 6.27 2.64 6.34
N VAL A 21 5.96 1.63 5.53
CA VAL A 21 4.58 1.25 5.22
C VAL A 21 3.83 0.67 6.43
N THR A 22 4.52 -0.07 7.31
CA THR A 22 3.91 -0.58 8.55
C THR A 22 3.57 0.56 9.50
N GLY A 23 4.47 1.53 9.65
CA GLY A 23 4.20 2.73 10.44
C GLY A 23 3.03 3.56 9.87
N ILE A 24 2.85 3.59 8.55
CA ILE A 24 1.66 4.18 7.93
C ILE A 24 0.39 3.44 8.36
N ALA A 25 0.37 2.10 8.26
CA ALA A 25 -0.78 1.30 8.68
C ALA A 25 -1.16 1.57 10.14
N GLU A 26 -0.19 1.54 11.04
CA GLU A 26 -0.37 1.82 12.46
C GLU A 26 -0.90 3.25 12.72
N ALA A 27 -0.35 4.24 12.03
CA ALA A 27 -0.80 5.64 12.13
C ALA A 27 -2.22 5.86 11.55
N LEU A 28 -2.64 5.00 10.62
CA LEU A 28 -4.01 4.95 10.11
C LEU A 28 -4.96 4.16 11.04
N GLY A 29 -4.46 3.61 12.14
CA GLY A 29 -5.25 2.83 13.09
C GLY A 29 -5.50 1.38 12.67
N LEU A 30 -4.61 0.78 11.87
CA LEU A 30 -4.66 -0.60 11.43
C LEU A 30 -3.62 -1.43 12.18
N SER A 31 -3.94 -2.69 12.47
CA SER A 31 -2.94 -3.68 12.91
C SER A 31 -2.36 -4.42 11.70
N VAL A 32 -1.07 -4.79 11.76
CA VAL A 32 -0.41 -5.56 10.69
C VAL A 32 0.18 -6.84 11.27
N TRP A 33 -0.13 -7.98 10.64
CA TRP A 33 0.29 -9.31 11.05
C TRP A 33 0.98 -10.03 9.89
N GLU A 34 1.95 -10.86 10.22
CA GLU A 34 2.57 -11.79 9.27
C GLU A 34 2.12 -13.21 9.62
N SER A 35 1.60 -13.96 8.65
CA SER A 35 1.15 -15.34 8.83
C SER A 35 1.13 -16.09 7.51
N ASN A 36 1.49 -17.39 7.57
CA ASN A 36 1.27 -18.31 6.46
C ASN A 36 -0.01 -19.13 6.63
N ALA A 37 -0.46 -19.33 7.87
CA ALA A 37 -1.57 -20.22 8.19
C ALA A 37 -2.93 -19.60 7.91
N GLU A 38 -3.06 -18.26 8.02
CA GLU A 38 -4.33 -17.56 7.93
C GLU A 38 -4.69 -17.04 6.54
N LEU A 39 -3.85 -17.35 5.55
CA LEU A 39 -4.04 -16.94 4.18
C LEU A 39 -4.23 -18.18 3.28
N PRO A 40 -5.28 -18.19 2.43
CA PRO A 40 -5.46 -19.25 1.43
C PRO A 40 -4.23 -19.36 0.51
N GLU A 41 -4.05 -20.52 -0.11
CA GLU A 41 -2.97 -20.72 -1.08
C GLU A 41 -3.04 -19.68 -2.21
N GLY A 42 -1.89 -19.13 -2.60
CA GLY A 42 -1.79 -18.10 -3.64
C GLY A 42 -2.19 -16.69 -3.21
N VAL A 43 -2.65 -16.50 -1.97
CA VAL A 43 -3.04 -15.19 -1.42
C VAL A 43 -1.85 -14.57 -0.69
N SER A 44 -1.41 -13.37 -1.09
CA SER A 44 -0.29 -12.67 -0.46
C SER A 44 -0.68 -11.85 0.77
N GLY A 45 -1.93 -11.41 0.88
CA GLY A 45 -2.43 -10.67 2.02
C GLY A 45 -3.91 -10.37 1.94
N LYS A 46 -4.45 -9.82 3.00
CA LYS A 46 -5.84 -9.38 3.09
C LYS A 46 -6.04 -8.31 4.14
N LEU A 47 -7.01 -7.45 3.90
CA LEU A 47 -7.60 -6.54 4.87
C LEU A 47 -8.93 -7.13 5.37
N PHE A 48 -9.19 -7.07 6.67
CA PHE A 48 -10.46 -7.53 7.25
C PHE A 48 -10.83 -6.72 8.49
N ARG A 49 -12.11 -6.75 8.85
CA ARG A 49 -12.60 -6.18 10.11
C ARG A 49 -12.15 -7.07 11.25
N ASP A 50 -11.53 -6.47 12.25
CA ASP A 50 -11.02 -7.16 13.42
C ASP A 50 -11.39 -6.36 14.69
N PRO A 51 -12.56 -6.58 15.24
CA PRO A 51 -13.05 -5.82 16.39
C PRO A 51 -12.27 -6.10 17.68
N PHE A 52 -11.45 -7.17 17.71
CA PHE A 52 -10.71 -7.58 18.91
C PHE A 52 -9.24 -7.17 18.89
N ASN A 53 -8.56 -7.36 17.76
CA ASN A 53 -7.12 -7.12 17.62
C ASN A 53 -6.79 -6.06 16.56
N GLY A 54 -7.78 -5.60 15.82
CA GLY A 54 -7.63 -4.50 14.87
C GLY A 54 -7.24 -3.22 15.60
N GLY A 55 -6.52 -2.34 14.93
CA GLY A 55 -6.13 -1.05 15.47
C GLY A 55 -7.33 -0.18 15.85
N SER A 56 -7.12 1.10 16.08
CA SER A 56 -8.19 2.02 16.51
C SER A 56 -9.36 2.13 15.53
N GLU A 57 -9.17 1.78 14.27
CA GLU A 57 -10.23 1.72 13.24
C GLU A 57 -10.93 0.34 13.18
N GLY A 58 -10.49 -0.66 13.98
CA GLY A 58 -11.08 -1.99 14.02
C GLY A 58 -10.79 -2.85 12.78
N PHE A 59 -9.62 -2.67 12.15
CA PHE A 59 -9.19 -3.43 10.98
C PHE A 59 -7.78 -3.97 11.17
N SER A 60 -7.55 -5.15 10.61
CA SER A 60 -6.23 -5.78 10.52
C SER A 60 -5.86 -6.08 9.07
N ILE A 61 -4.56 -6.01 8.80
CA ILE A 61 -3.91 -6.47 7.58
C ILE A 61 -3.10 -7.71 7.93
N ILE A 62 -3.30 -8.82 7.22
CA ILE A 62 -2.42 -9.99 7.27
C ILE A 62 -1.67 -10.06 5.96
N VAL A 63 -0.36 -10.28 6.03
CA VAL A 63 0.49 -10.55 4.86
C VAL A 63 1.19 -11.90 5.01
N ARG A 64 1.45 -12.55 3.87
CA ARG A 64 2.11 -13.85 3.85
C ARG A 64 3.56 -13.72 4.29
N GLU A 65 3.90 -14.39 5.38
CA GLU A 65 5.23 -14.37 5.98
C GLU A 65 6.32 -14.87 5.03
N SER A 66 6.02 -15.93 4.25
CA SER A 66 6.95 -16.54 3.29
C SER A 66 7.17 -15.73 2.01
N ASP A 67 6.40 -14.68 1.75
CA ASP A 67 6.63 -13.81 0.60
C ASP A 67 7.93 -13.00 0.74
N PRO A 68 8.65 -12.71 -0.35
CA PRO A 68 9.81 -11.82 -0.32
C PRO A 68 9.49 -10.46 0.31
N TYR A 69 10.46 -9.88 1.01
CA TYR A 69 10.28 -8.60 1.73
C TYR A 69 9.65 -7.49 0.89
N VAL A 70 10.13 -7.28 -0.34
CA VAL A 70 9.58 -6.25 -1.25
C VAL A 70 8.11 -6.51 -1.61
N ARG A 71 7.72 -7.79 -1.72
CA ARG A 71 6.34 -8.19 -1.98
C ARG A 71 5.46 -7.95 -0.76
N ARG A 72 5.91 -8.31 0.44
CA ARG A 72 5.18 -8.03 1.69
C ARG A 72 4.90 -6.54 1.85
N ARG A 73 5.90 -5.70 1.60
CA ARG A 73 5.74 -4.23 1.63
C ARG A 73 4.67 -3.74 0.64
N PHE A 74 4.72 -4.26 -0.60
CA PHE A 74 3.72 -3.89 -1.60
C PHE A 74 2.31 -4.35 -1.18
N THR A 75 2.20 -5.56 -0.63
CA THR A 75 0.93 -6.10 -0.12
C THR A 75 0.37 -5.23 1.01
N VAL A 76 1.17 -4.83 2.01
CA VAL A 76 0.71 -3.91 3.06
C VAL A 76 0.20 -2.60 2.45
N ALA A 77 0.94 -2.01 1.50
CA ALA A 77 0.52 -0.77 0.84
C ALA A 77 -0.77 -0.93 0.03
N HIS A 78 -0.96 -2.10 -0.60
CA HIS A 78 -2.17 -2.45 -1.34
C HIS A 78 -3.39 -2.59 -0.41
N GLU A 79 -3.23 -3.26 0.73
CA GLU A 79 -4.31 -3.38 1.72
C GLU A 79 -4.64 -2.03 2.39
N ILE A 80 -3.64 -1.16 2.62
CA ILE A 80 -3.88 0.23 3.02
C ILE A 80 -4.71 0.96 1.97
N ALA A 81 -4.43 0.75 0.67
CA ALA A 81 -5.21 1.36 -0.41
C ALA A 81 -6.68 0.90 -0.37
N HIS A 82 -6.94 -0.38 -0.14
CA HIS A 82 -8.30 -0.89 0.04
C HIS A 82 -8.97 -0.26 1.26
N PHE A 83 -8.28 -0.13 2.38
CA PHE A 83 -8.83 0.55 3.56
C PHE A 83 -9.21 2.01 3.24
N VAL A 84 -8.35 2.75 2.56
CA VAL A 84 -8.60 4.17 2.28
C VAL A 84 -9.70 4.37 1.25
N LEU A 85 -9.72 3.56 0.18
CA LEU A 85 -10.60 3.75 -0.99
C LEU A 85 -11.88 2.92 -0.94
N HIS A 86 -11.85 1.73 -0.32
CA HIS A 86 -12.90 0.72 -0.47
C HIS A 86 -13.39 0.12 0.85
N ARG A 87 -13.01 0.67 2.02
CA ARG A 87 -13.30 0.07 3.34
C ARG A 87 -14.78 -0.26 3.60
N ASN A 88 -15.70 0.48 2.97
CA ASN A 88 -17.13 0.22 3.11
C ASN A 88 -17.57 -1.09 2.45
N GLN A 89 -16.69 -1.72 1.67
CA GLN A 89 -16.91 -2.99 0.99
C GLN A 89 -16.15 -4.15 1.66
N VAL A 90 -15.39 -3.86 2.72
CA VAL A 90 -14.67 -4.89 3.49
C VAL A 90 -15.67 -5.66 4.35
N GLY A 91 -15.71 -6.99 4.17
CA GLY A 91 -16.59 -7.88 4.93
C GLY A 91 -16.22 -7.99 6.41
N ASP A 92 -17.16 -8.49 7.20
CA ASP A 92 -17.06 -8.58 8.66
C ASP A 92 -16.35 -9.85 9.16
N SER A 93 -15.88 -10.75 8.28
CA SER A 93 -15.26 -11.99 8.71
C SER A 93 -14.20 -12.56 7.77
N LEU A 94 -13.35 -13.41 8.34
CA LEU A 94 -12.39 -14.25 7.63
C LEU A 94 -13.04 -15.20 6.61
N ALA A 95 -14.33 -15.51 6.77
CA ALA A 95 -15.07 -16.41 5.90
C ALA A 95 -15.61 -15.73 4.62
N ASP A 96 -15.72 -14.41 4.63
CA ASP A 96 -16.23 -13.64 3.48
C ASP A 96 -15.13 -13.27 2.45
N ASP A 97 -13.89 -13.70 2.67
CA ASP A 97 -12.74 -13.32 1.87
C ASP A 97 -12.85 -13.71 0.37
N GLU A 98 -13.46 -14.84 0.05
CA GLU A 98 -13.69 -15.23 -1.35
C GLU A 98 -14.70 -14.32 -2.04
N LEU A 99 -15.75 -13.92 -1.31
CA LEU A 99 -16.77 -12.99 -1.80
C LEU A 99 -16.21 -11.56 -1.92
N TYR A 100 -15.36 -11.14 -0.98
CA TYR A 100 -14.71 -9.83 -1.03
C TYR A 100 -13.81 -9.69 -2.26
N ARG A 101 -12.95 -10.68 -2.53
CA ARG A 101 -12.06 -10.67 -3.70
C ARG A 101 -12.80 -10.86 -5.01
N SER A 102 -13.84 -11.69 -5.05
CA SER A 102 -14.70 -11.84 -6.23
C SER A 102 -15.64 -10.65 -6.44
N GLY A 103 -15.86 -9.82 -5.41
CA GLY A 103 -16.72 -8.66 -5.44
C GLY A 103 -16.05 -7.35 -5.86
N LEU A 104 -14.70 -7.27 -5.76
CA LEU A 104 -13.97 -6.09 -6.24
C LEU A 104 -13.81 -6.13 -7.76
N SER A 105 -14.18 -5.03 -8.41
CA SER A 105 -14.00 -4.90 -9.84
C SER A 105 -12.51 -4.77 -10.20
N THR A 106 -12.15 -5.18 -11.41
CA THR A 106 -10.81 -4.96 -11.97
C THR A 106 -10.37 -3.49 -11.86
N ARG A 107 -11.33 -2.57 -11.90
CA ARG A 107 -11.08 -1.13 -11.71
C ARG A 107 -10.64 -0.80 -10.28
N GLN A 108 -11.26 -1.40 -9.28
CA GLN A 108 -10.91 -1.17 -7.86
C GLN A 108 -9.54 -1.73 -7.53
N GLU A 109 -9.22 -2.92 -8.05
CA GLU A 109 -7.87 -3.50 -7.95
C GLU A 109 -6.82 -2.60 -8.61
N ALA A 110 -7.10 -2.07 -9.80
CA ALA A 110 -6.20 -1.13 -10.48
C ALA A 110 -6.03 0.19 -9.68
N GLN A 111 -7.08 0.67 -9.03
CA GLN A 111 -7.02 1.84 -8.14
C GLN A 111 -6.14 1.55 -6.91
N ALA A 112 -6.32 0.39 -6.27
CA ALA A 112 -5.52 -0.02 -5.13
C ALA A 112 -4.03 -0.19 -5.49
N ASN A 113 -3.74 -0.82 -6.63
CA ASN A 113 -2.37 -0.96 -7.12
C ASN A 113 -1.70 0.39 -7.39
N ARG A 114 -2.42 1.33 -8.00
CA ARG A 114 -1.91 2.68 -8.25
C ARG A 114 -1.64 3.43 -6.94
N PHE A 115 -2.58 3.36 -6.01
CA PHE A 115 -2.43 4.02 -4.72
C PHE A 115 -1.29 3.41 -3.88
N ALA A 116 -1.12 2.08 -3.90
CA ALA A 116 0.03 1.40 -3.28
C ALA A 116 1.37 1.88 -3.88
N ALA A 117 1.43 2.04 -5.20
CA ALA A 117 2.60 2.62 -5.85
C ALA A 117 2.85 4.08 -5.43
N ASP A 118 1.80 4.88 -5.26
CA ASP A 118 1.91 6.26 -4.77
C ASP A 118 2.39 6.31 -3.31
N ILE A 119 1.99 5.35 -2.47
CA ILE A 119 2.50 5.21 -1.09
C ILE A 119 4.00 4.92 -1.09
N LEU A 120 4.42 3.87 -1.80
CA LEU A 120 5.79 3.35 -1.73
C LEU A 120 6.79 4.16 -2.55
N MET A 121 6.33 4.78 -3.64
CA MET A 121 7.14 5.49 -4.63
C MET A 121 6.57 6.87 -4.93
N PRO A 122 6.46 7.77 -3.94
CA PRO A 122 5.93 9.12 -4.16
C PRO A 122 6.84 9.89 -5.12
N ARG A 123 6.25 10.58 -6.07
CA ARG A 123 6.96 11.20 -7.20
C ARG A 123 8.03 12.21 -6.74
N ASN A 124 7.68 13.07 -5.80
CA ASN A 124 8.61 14.04 -5.22
C ASN A 124 9.86 13.37 -4.59
N LEU A 125 9.69 12.21 -3.98
CA LEU A 125 10.78 11.45 -3.38
C LEU A 125 11.64 10.80 -4.47
N ILE A 126 11.02 10.20 -5.50
CA ILE A 126 11.74 9.66 -6.67
C ILE A 126 12.58 10.76 -7.32
N ASP A 127 12.00 11.91 -7.61
CA ASP A 127 12.70 13.02 -8.27
C ASP A 127 13.93 13.50 -7.46
N ARG A 128 13.81 13.47 -6.14
CA ARG A 128 14.91 13.79 -5.23
C ARG A 128 16.03 12.74 -5.26
N TYR A 129 15.65 11.44 -5.28
CA TYR A 129 16.62 10.34 -5.34
C TYR A 129 17.26 10.21 -6.72
N MET A 130 16.55 10.51 -7.81
CA MET A 130 17.10 10.55 -9.16
C MET A 130 18.24 11.56 -9.30
N LYS A 131 18.21 12.68 -8.59
CA LYS A 131 19.34 13.65 -8.55
C LYS A 131 20.62 13.02 -8.00
N ARG A 132 20.51 12.03 -7.14
CA ARG A 132 21.64 11.34 -6.50
C ARG A 132 22.06 10.08 -7.25
N PHE A 133 21.11 9.27 -7.70
CA PHE A 133 21.32 7.93 -8.25
C PHE A 133 21.08 7.85 -9.76
N GLY A 134 20.67 8.96 -10.41
CA GLY A 134 20.23 8.93 -11.80
C GLY A 134 18.88 8.23 -11.97
N ALA A 135 18.48 8.00 -13.22
CA ALA A 135 17.24 7.29 -13.58
C ALA A 135 17.45 5.76 -13.68
N ASP A 136 18.35 5.20 -12.88
CA ASP A 136 18.60 3.77 -12.81
C ASP A 136 17.49 3.08 -11.97
N ALA A 137 16.66 2.31 -12.65
CA ALA A 137 15.51 1.65 -12.02
C ALA A 137 15.92 0.62 -10.95
N GLU A 138 17.04 -0.09 -11.14
CA GLU A 138 17.56 -1.07 -10.19
C GLU A 138 18.09 -0.38 -8.93
N ALA A 139 18.88 0.67 -9.10
CA ALA A 139 19.41 1.44 -7.98
C ALA A 139 18.27 2.09 -7.16
N LEU A 140 17.32 2.72 -7.83
CA LEU A 140 16.15 3.32 -7.18
C LEU A 140 15.27 2.26 -6.50
N ALA A 141 15.02 1.12 -7.14
CA ALA A 141 14.24 0.03 -6.55
C ALA A 141 14.89 -0.51 -5.27
N SER A 142 16.22 -0.60 -5.24
CA SER A 142 16.98 -1.00 -4.05
C SER A 142 16.80 -0.01 -2.90
N GLU A 143 16.86 1.29 -3.17
CA GLU A 143 16.66 2.35 -2.17
C GLU A 143 15.23 2.35 -1.61
N PHE A 144 14.24 2.24 -2.51
CA PHE A 144 12.82 2.26 -2.13
C PHE A 144 12.30 0.93 -1.59
N LYS A 145 13.11 -0.16 -1.67
CA LYS A 145 12.72 -1.53 -1.30
C LYS A 145 11.42 -1.96 -2.01
N VAL A 146 11.43 -1.79 -3.32
CA VAL A 146 10.39 -2.24 -4.26
C VAL A 146 11.02 -3.12 -5.35
N SER A 147 10.21 -3.80 -6.16
CA SER A 147 10.75 -4.55 -7.29
C SER A 147 11.24 -3.61 -8.41
N ALA A 148 12.30 -4.01 -9.12
CA ALA A 148 12.80 -3.27 -10.27
C ALA A 148 11.71 -3.10 -11.35
N ALA A 149 10.86 -4.11 -11.54
CA ALA A 149 9.72 -4.03 -12.45
C ALA A 149 8.73 -2.92 -12.04
N ALA A 150 8.38 -2.82 -10.76
CA ALA A 150 7.51 -1.76 -10.26
C ALA A 150 8.15 -0.37 -10.45
N MET A 151 9.45 -0.25 -10.18
CA MET A 151 10.16 1.01 -10.37
C MET A 151 10.22 1.42 -11.85
N ARG A 152 10.48 0.50 -12.78
CA ARG A 152 10.45 0.78 -14.23
C ARG A 152 9.10 1.29 -14.69
N ILE A 153 8.02 0.65 -14.23
CA ILE A 153 6.65 1.11 -14.53
C ILE A 153 6.46 2.52 -13.97
N ARG A 154 6.86 2.75 -12.71
CA ARG A 154 6.71 4.06 -12.07
C ARG A 154 7.46 5.18 -12.81
N LEU A 155 8.66 4.91 -13.27
CA LEU A 155 9.48 5.87 -14.03
C LEU A 155 8.93 6.16 -15.43
N SER A 156 8.26 5.19 -16.06
CA SER A 156 7.65 5.34 -17.39
C SER A 156 6.34 6.12 -17.38
N LEU A 157 5.67 6.21 -16.24
CA LEU A 157 4.42 6.96 -16.12
C LEU A 157 4.71 8.46 -16.11
N ALA A 158 4.01 9.21 -16.97
CA ALA A 158 4.02 10.67 -16.91
C ALA A 158 3.63 11.15 -15.50
N PRO A 159 4.21 12.26 -14.99
CA PRO A 159 3.78 12.84 -13.73
C PRO A 159 2.27 13.11 -13.82
N SER A 160 1.51 12.64 -12.83
CA SER A 160 0.11 13.05 -12.66
C SER A 160 0.08 14.57 -12.64
N PRO A 161 -0.87 15.24 -13.31
CA PRO A 161 -0.99 16.67 -13.20
C PRO A 161 -1.08 17.00 -11.71
N SER A 162 -0.08 17.71 -11.21
CA SER A 162 -0.08 18.21 -9.84
C SER A 162 -1.35 19.04 -9.70
N VAL A 163 -2.23 18.65 -8.77
CA VAL A 163 -3.27 19.55 -8.30
C VAL A 163 -2.51 20.66 -7.60
N SER A 164 -2.20 21.71 -8.36
CA SER A 164 -1.64 22.94 -7.84
C SER A 164 -2.77 23.59 -7.04
N PHE A 165 -2.71 23.45 -5.73
CA PHE A 165 -3.44 24.36 -4.87
C PHE A 165 -2.74 25.71 -4.99
N ALA A 166 -3.20 26.52 -5.93
CA ALA A 166 -2.91 27.94 -5.93
C ALA A 166 -3.60 28.54 -4.69
N PHE A 167 -2.79 29.09 -3.78
CA PHE A 167 -3.26 29.98 -2.74
C PHE A 167 -3.52 31.37 -3.33
#